data_2ebe39011bce47b8243db541c052014d
#
_entry.id   2ebe39011bce47b8243db541c052014d
#
_cell.length_a   1.000
_cell.length_b   1.000
_cell.length_c   1.000
_cell.angle_alpha   90.00
_cell.angle_beta   90.00
_cell.angle_gamma   90.00
#
_symmetry.space_group_name_H-M   'P 1'
#
loop_
_entity.id
_entity.type
_entity.pdbx_description
1 polymer ?
#
loop_
_entity_poly.entity_id
_entity_poly.type
_entity_poly.pdbx_seq_one_letter_code
_entity_poly.pdbx_strand_id
1 'polypeptide(L)'
;TYKIKSPLFEHSLYVTINDIVLNQGTEHELRRPFEVFINSKNMEHFQWIVALTRIMSAVFRKGGDVTFLVEELKAVFDPRGGYFKAGGVYMPSIVAELGAVIEQHLKSIGLMHDPDLSPEQRRLMAEKRAAYEGGGARKKKGESEGADSSSLRPSGDAAGFPPGATLCQKCNA
;
A
#
# COMPACT_ATOMS: atom_id res chain seq x y z
N THR A 1 5.49 0.37 6.56
CA THR A 1 6.60 0.69 5.62
C THR A 1 6.19 0.28 4.21
N TYR A 2 6.43 1.17 3.26
CA TYR A 2 6.15 1.00 1.84
C TYR A 2 7.47 0.93 1.07
N LYS A 3 7.50 0.11 0.01
CA LYS A 3 8.66 -0.02 -0.87
C LYS A 3 8.35 0.59 -2.22
N ILE A 4 9.13 1.59 -2.62
CA ILE A 4 9.11 2.17 -3.94
C ILE A 4 10.28 1.60 -4.74
N LYS A 5 9.99 1.00 -5.89
CA LYS A 5 10.98 0.52 -6.85
C LYS A 5 10.80 1.27 -8.16
N SER A 6 11.55 2.35 -8.30
CA SER A 6 11.57 3.14 -9.53
C SER A 6 12.63 2.61 -10.49
N PRO A 7 12.39 2.60 -11.81
CA PRO A 7 13.42 2.31 -12.79
C PRO A 7 14.52 3.39 -12.88
N LEU A 8 14.29 4.55 -12.28
CA LEU A 8 15.26 5.66 -12.24
C LEU A 8 16.41 5.43 -11.24
N PHE A 9 16.23 4.52 -10.27
CA PHE A 9 17.21 4.25 -9.23
C PHE A 9 17.59 2.78 -9.19
N GLU A 10 18.85 2.51 -8.98
CA GLU A 10 19.35 1.15 -8.78
C GLU A 10 18.79 0.53 -7.50
N HIS A 11 18.60 1.33 -6.46
CA HIS A 11 18.13 0.89 -5.16
C HIS A 11 16.72 1.37 -4.85
N SER A 12 15.95 0.51 -4.19
CA SER A 12 14.59 0.86 -3.74
C SER A 12 14.62 1.91 -2.63
N LEU A 13 13.59 2.75 -2.60
CA LEU A 13 13.28 3.63 -1.49
C LEU A 13 12.32 2.92 -0.54
N TYR A 14 12.56 3.02 0.76
CA TYR A 14 11.68 2.51 1.80
C TYR A 14 11.08 3.70 2.54
N VAL A 15 9.77 3.86 2.44
CA VAL A 15 9.01 4.92 3.09
C VAL A 15 8.34 4.34 4.33
N THR A 16 8.74 4.79 5.50
CA THR A 16 8.15 4.40 6.77
C THR A 16 7.33 5.56 7.30
N ILE A 17 6.05 5.34 7.53
CA ILE A 17 5.14 6.30 8.13
C ILE A 17 4.76 5.75 9.49
N ASN A 18 4.98 6.54 10.53
CA ASN A 18 4.59 6.25 11.90
C ASN A 18 3.35 7.07 12.25
N ASP A 19 2.37 6.40 12.83
CA ASP A 19 1.12 7.01 13.25
C ASP A 19 1.10 7.24 14.75
N ILE A 20 0.30 8.21 15.16
CA ILE A 20 -0.14 8.40 16.54
C ILE A 20 -1.62 8.09 16.64
N VAL A 21 -2.02 7.44 17.72
CA VAL A 21 -3.43 7.22 18.05
C VAL A 21 -3.82 8.23 19.12
N LEU A 22 -4.75 9.09 18.77
CA LEU A 22 -5.34 10.08 19.69
C LEU A 22 -6.60 9.51 20.31
N ASN A 23 -6.87 9.86 21.59
CA ASN A 23 -8.05 9.43 22.33
C ASN A 23 -8.27 7.91 22.34
N GLN A 24 -7.19 7.15 22.51
CA GLN A 24 -7.20 5.69 22.47
C GLN A 24 -8.25 5.11 23.43
N GLY A 25 -9.07 4.18 22.92
CA GLY A 25 -10.11 3.49 23.69
C GLY A 25 -11.37 4.32 23.95
N THR A 26 -11.53 5.48 23.30
CA THR A 26 -12.76 6.29 23.36
C THR A 26 -13.52 6.28 22.02
N GLU A 27 -14.75 6.78 22.03
CA GLU A 27 -15.56 6.96 20.80
C GLU A 27 -14.91 7.93 19.79
N HIS A 28 -13.93 8.70 20.25
CA HIS A 28 -13.19 9.70 19.45
C HIS A 28 -11.78 9.25 19.12
N GLU A 29 -11.53 7.95 19.11
CA GLU A 29 -10.24 7.40 18.70
C GLU A 29 -9.94 7.78 17.26
N LEU A 30 -8.79 8.42 17.05
CA LEU A 30 -8.36 8.88 15.73
C LEU A 30 -6.90 8.52 15.51
N ARG A 31 -6.62 7.74 14.45
CA ARG A 31 -5.26 7.45 14.00
C ARG A 31 -4.84 8.52 13.00
N ARG A 32 -3.65 9.09 13.21
CA ARG A 32 -3.09 10.14 12.35
C ARG A 32 -1.62 9.86 12.05
N PRO A 33 -1.12 10.22 10.86
CA PRO A 33 0.31 10.18 10.59
C PRO A 33 1.01 11.20 11.49
N PHE A 34 2.17 10.84 12.00
CA PHE A 34 2.96 11.67 12.90
C PHE A 34 4.31 12.02 12.29
N GLU A 35 4.95 11.05 11.67
CA GLU A 35 6.24 11.26 11.04
C GLU A 35 6.45 10.31 9.85
N VAL A 36 7.31 10.72 8.93
CA VAL A 36 7.71 9.93 7.77
C VAL A 36 9.22 9.90 7.65
N PHE A 37 9.74 8.72 7.33
CA PHE A 37 11.14 8.49 7.04
C PHE A 37 11.29 7.86 5.67
N ILE A 38 12.31 8.28 4.93
CA ILE A 38 12.70 7.63 3.69
C ILE A 38 14.11 7.10 3.86
N ASN A 39 14.27 5.81 3.64
CA ASN A 39 15.56 5.14 3.70
C ASN A 39 15.89 4.53 2.32
N SER A 40 17.11 4.73 1.86
CA SER A 40 17.62 4.18 0.62
C SER A 40 19.13 4.01 0.69
N LYS A 41 19.67 3.08 -0.09
CA LYS A 41 21.10 2.98 -0.33
C LYS A 41 21.62 4.01 -1.33
N ASN A 42 20.71 4.65 -2.09
CA ASN A 42 21.08 5.72 -3.01
C ASN A 42 21.34 7.00 -2.20
N MET A 43 22.58 7.46 -2.24
CA MET A 43 23.02 8.67 -1.53
C MET A 43 22.88 9.94 -2.36
N GLU A 44 22.54 9.82 -3.65
CA GLU A 44 22.25 10.98 -4.49
C GLU A 44 21.04 11.73 -3.94
N HIS A 45 21.18 13.03 -3.79
CA HIS A 45 20.15 13.91 -3.28
C HIS A 45 19.63 13.58 -1.86
N PHE A 46 20.37 12.78 -1.09
CA PHE A 46 19.93 12.32 0.23
C PHE A 46 19.54 13.47 1.16
N GLN A 47 20.30 14.57 1.16
CA GLN A 47 19.99 15.77 1.95
C GLN A 47 18.63 16.40 1.59
N TRP A 48 18.23 16.37 0.33
CA TRP A 48 16.94 16.88 -0.12
C TRP A 48 15.80 15.94 0.32
N ILE A 49 16.03 14.64 0.24
CA ILE A 49 15.09 13.63 0.75
C ILE A 49 14.89 13.82 2.25
N VAL A 50 15.94 13.99 3.02
CA VAL A 50 15.85 14.24 4.47
C VAL A 50 15.12 15.55 4.75
N ALA A 51 15.44 16.62 4.04
CA ALA A 51 14.74 17.91 4.20
C ALA A 51 13.25 17.77 3.94
N LEU A 52 12.87 17.11 2.84
CA LEU A 52 11.47 16.86 2.49
C LEU A 52 10.74 16.04 3.57
N THR A 53 11.33 14.94 4.05
CA THR A 53 10.72 14.10 5.11
C THR A 53 10.56 14.87 6.42
N ARG A 54 11.51 15.73 6.77
CA ARG A 54 11.40 16.59 7.95
C ARG A 54 10.25 17.60 7.83
N ILE A 55 10.07 18.21 6.65
CA ILE A 55 8.97 19.14 6.39
C ILE A 55 7.63 18.41 6.44
N MET A 56 7.50 17.28 5.78
CA MET A 56 6.29 16.46 5.82
C MET A 56 5.94 16.04 7.25
N SER A 57 6.93 15.58 8.02
CA SER A 57 6.74 15.21 9.42
C SER A 57 6.31 16.42 10.28
N ALA A 58 6.82 17.62 9.99
CA ALA A 58 6.38 18.84 10.67
C ALA A 58 4.93 19.19 10.36
N VAL A 59 4.50 19.00 9.09
CA VAL A 59 3.10 19.16 8.68
C VAL A 59 2.20 18.17 9.41
N PHE A 60 2.58 16.90 9.49
CA PHE A 60 1.82 15.89 10.20
C PHE A 60 1.67 16.21 11.69
N ARG A 61 2.75 16.63 12.35
CA ARG A 61 2.74 17.01 13.77
C ARG A 61 1.95 18.28 14.06
N LYS A 62 1.90 19.22 13.10
CA LYS A 62 1.07 20.42 13.26
C LYS A 62 -0.42 20.06 13.39
N GLY A 63 -0.84 18.95 12.80
CA GLY A 63 -2.23 18.51 12.82
C GLY A 63 -3.12 19.28 11.83
N GLY A 64 -4.43 19.15 11.99
CA GLY A 64 -5.41 19.66 11.04
C GLY A 64 -5.56 18.78 9.81
N ASP A 65 -6.03 19.34 8.71
CA ASP A 65 -6.11 18.64 7.43
C ASP A 65 -4.71 18.54 6.83
N VAL A 66 -4.29 17.30 6.53
CA VAL A 66 -3.01 16.98 5.91
C VAL A 66 -3.18 16.39 4.51
N THR A 67 -4.41 16.29 4.03
CA THR A 67 -4.72 15.66 2.73
C THR A 67 -4.19 16.48 1.55
N PHE A 68 -4.13 17.79 1.69
CA PHE A 68 -3.57 18.70 0.68
C PHE A 68 -2.12 18.32 0.29
N LEU A 69 -1.35 17.75 1.23
CA LEU A 69 0.03 17.34 0.98
C LEU A 69 0.14 16.30 -0.13
N VAL A 70 -0.88 15.45 -0.26
CA VAL A 70 -0.95 14.44 -1.32
C VAL A 70 -1.04 15.11 -2.69
N GLU A 71 -1.90 16.11 -2.83
CA GLU A 71 -2.10 16.84 -4.08
C GLU A 71 -0.84 17.58 -4.48
N GLU A 72 -0.21 18.29 -3.55
CA GLU A 72 1.02 19.03 -3.78
C GLU A 72 2.17 18.11 -4.23
N LEU A 73 2.33 16.96 -3.59
CA LEU A 73 3.38 16.00 -3.97
C LEU A 73 3.08 15.36 -5.34
N LYS A 74 1.83 15.03 -5.62
CA LYS A 74 1.43 14.41 -6.89
C LYS A 74 1.52 15.38 -8.07
N ALA A 75 1.46 16.68 -7.83
CA ALA A 75 1.61 17.72 -8.85
C ALA A 75 3.08 17.89 -9.32
N VAL A 76 4.05 17.34 -8.60
CA VAL A 76 5.46 17.45 -8.98
C VAL A 76 5.78 16.53 -10.14
N PHE A 77 6.34 17.07 -11.22
CA PHE A 77 6.82 16.32 -12.37
C PHE A 77 8.34 16.42 -12.51
N ASP A 78 8.95 15.39 -13.10
CA ASP A 78 10.38 15.41 -13.46
C ASP A 78 10.53 16.00 -14.87
N PRO A 79 11.33 17.06 -15.07
CA PRO A 79 11.57 17.65 -16.40
C PRO A 79 12.14 16.67 -17.42
N ARG A 80 12.78 15.59 -16.98
CA ARG A 80 13.30 14.52 -17.83
C ARG A 80 12.23 13.51 -18.27
N GLY A 81 11.00 13.67 -17.82
CA GLY A 81 9.89 12.76 -18.01
C GLY A 81 9.71 11.82 -16.81
N GLY A 82 8.48 11.33 -16.68
CA GLY A 82 8.15 10.35 -15.65
C GLY A 82 8.55 8.92 -16.04
N TYR A 83 7.97 7.96 -15.36
CA TYR A 83 8.23 6.53 -15.61
C TYR A 83 6.97 5.69 -15.37
N PHE A 84 6.98 4.49 -15.93
CA PHE A 84 5.97 3.49 -15.63
C PHE A 84 6.46 2.55 -14.54
N LYS A 85 5.67 2.37 -13.50
CA LYS A 85 5.92 1.35 -12.50
C LYS A 85 5.30 0.01 -12.89
N ALA A 86 5.63 -1.05 -12.16
CA ALA A 86 5.00 -2.34 -12.34
C ALA A 86 3.47 -2.22 -12.27
N GLY A 87 2.78 -2.83 -13.24
CA GLY A 87 1.33 -2.68 -13.41
C GLY A 87 0.91 -1.56 -14.37
N GLY A 88 1.86 -0.92 -15.08
CA GLY A 88 1.57 0.05 -16.15
C GLY A 88 1.08 1.42 -15.67
N VAL A 89 1.22 1.73 -14.39
CA VAL A 89 0.81 3.03 -13.84
C VAL A 89 1.92 4.05 -14.08
N TYR A 90 1.59 5.14 -14.77
CA TYR A 90 2.51 6.25 -15.01
C TYR A 90 2.70 7.09 -13.76
N MET A 91 3.96 7.39 -13.45
CA MET A 91 4.37 8.29 -12.37
C MET A 91 5.11 9.49 -12.96
N PRO A 92 4.61 10.72 -12.76
CA PRO A 92 5.26 11.93 -13.27
C PRO A 92 6.65 12.17 -12.67
N SER A 93 6.85 11.73 -11.43
CA SER A 93 8.13 11.84 -10.72
C SER A 93 8.17 10.88 -9.52
N ILE A 94 9.34 10.73 -8.94
CA ILE A 94 9.51 10.00 -7.67
C ILE A 94 8.79 10.68 -6.50
N VAL A 95 8.68 12.01 -6.54
CA VAL A 95 7.94 12.79 -5.54
C VAL A 95 6.45 12.53 -5.67
N ALA A 96 5.94 12.43 -6.90
CA ALA A 96 4.54 12.06 -7.15
C ALA A 96 4.24 10.62 -6.67
N GLU A 97 5.17 9.68 -6.84
CA GLU A 97 5.00 8.33 -6.28
C GLU A 97 5.01 8.33 -4.76
N LEU A 98 5.83 9.18 -4.12
CA LEU A 98 5.78 9.38 -2.68
C LEU A 98 4.41 9.93 -2.24
N GLY A 99 3.85 10.88 -2.98
CA GLY A 99 2.49 11.38 -2.76
C GLY A 99 1.44 10.27 -2.84
N ALA A 100 1.57 9.37 -3.83
CA ALA A 100 0.67 8.21 -3.95
C ALA A 100 0.80 7.22 -2.78
N VAL A 101 1.99 7.04 -2.22
CA VAL A 101 2.21 6.22 -1.02
C VAL A 101 1.54 6.84 0.20
N ILE A 102 1.67 8.17 0.37
CA ILE A 102 1.00 8.88 1.48
C ILE A 102 -0.50 8.80 1.32
N GLU A 103 -1.04 9.00 0.11
CA GLU A 103 -2.47 8.83 -0.18
C GLU A 103 -2.97 7.46 0.22
N GLN A 104 -2.27 6.41 -0.21
CA GLN A 104 -2.62 5.04 0.15
C GLN A 104 -2.63 4.84 1.68
N HIS A 105 -1.66 5.44 2.37
CA HIS A 105 -1.59 5.37 3.83
C HIS A 105 -2.77 6.10 4.49
N LEU A 106 -3.07 7.35 4.08
CA LEU A 106 -4.19 8.13 4.61
C LEU A 106 -5.53 7.44 4.36
N LYS A 107 -5.72 6.83 3.20
CA LYS A 107 -6.89 5.99 2.91
C LYS A 107 -6.94 4.76 3.84
N SER A 108 -5.80 4.14 4.12
CA SER A 108 -5.75 2.95 4.99
C SER A 108 -6.11 3.23 6.44
N ILE A 109 -5.84 4.42 6.94
CA ILE A 109 -6.18 4.84 8.32
C ILE A 109 -7.50 5.61 8.41
N GLY A 110 -8.21 5.78 7.27
CA GLY A 110 -9.54 6.40 7.22
C GLY A 110 -9.56 7.94 7.22
N LEU A 111 -8.40 8.60 7.07
CA LEU A 111 -8.31 10.06 6.98
C LEU A 111 -8.63 10.60 5.58
N MET A 112 -8.52 9.78 4.56
CA MET A 112 -8.84 10.14 3.18
C MET A 112 -9.78 9.11 2.59
N HIS A 113 -10.81 9.58 1.91
CA HIS A 113 -11.80 8.72 1.27
C HIS A 113 -11.65 8.80 -0.24
N ASP A 114 -11.94 7.71 -0.92
CA ASP A 114 -12.01 7.70 -2.38
C ASP A 114 -13.33 8.39 -2.80
N PRO A 115 -13.29 9.51 -3.53
CA PRO A 115 -14.51 10.22 -3.92
C PRO A 115 -15.41 9.39 -4.84
N ASP A 116 -14.82 8.45 -5.57
CA ASP A 116 -15.52 7.61 -6.55
C ASP A 116 -16.24 6.40 -5.94
N LEU A 117 -16.03 6.13 -4.64
CA LEU A 117 -16.68 5.02 -3.97
C LEU A 117 -18.04 5.43 -3.39
N SER A 118 -19.10 4.76 -3.84
CA SER A 118 -20.43 4.93 -3.24
C SER A 118 -20.42 4.50 -1.76
N PRO A 119 -21.34 5.04 -0.92
CA PRO A 119 -21.45 4.64 0.48
C PRO A 119 -21.60 3.11 0.67
N GLU A 120 -22.29 2.46 -0.26
CA GLU A 120 -22.50 0.99 -0.25
C GLU A 120 -21.21 0.23 -0.53
N GLN A 121 -20.40 0.70 -1.50
CA GLN A 121 -19.10 0.11 -1.81
C GLN A 121 -18.13 0.26 -0.64
N ARG A 122 -18.11 1.42 0.04
CA ARG A 122 -17.32 1.62 1.26
C ARG A 122 -17.69 0.63 2.35
N ARG A 123 -18.99 0.44 2.57
CA ARG A 123 -19.50 -0.50 3.57
C ARG A 123 -19.11 -1.94 3.26
N LEU A 124 -19.25 -2.36 2.00
CA LEU A 124 -18.85 -3.69 1.55
C LEU A 124 -17.36 -3.94 1.67
N MET A 125 -16.54 -2.93 1.35
CA MET A 125 -15.08 -3.02 1.51
C MET A 125 -14.67 -3.10 2.98
N ALA A 126 -15.31 -2.33 3.86
CA ALA A 126 -15.07 -2.38 5.30
C ALA A 126 -15.45 -3.74 5.89
N GLU A 127 -16.58 -4.31 5.47
CA GLU A 127 -17.03 -5.64 5.89
C GLU A 127 -16.06 -6.75 5.44
N LYS A 128 -15.65 -6.74 4.18
CA LYS A 128 -14.65 -7.70 3.66
C LYS A 128 -13.31 -7.57 4.36
N ARG A 129 -12.88 -6.34 4.68
CA ARG A 129 -11.64 -6.10 5.41
C ARG A 129 -11.71 -6.65 6.83
N ALA A 130 -12.80 -6.39 7.55
CA ALA A 130 -13.04 -6.94 8.89
C ALA A 130 -13.07 -8.48 8.88
N ALA A 131 -13.71 -9.09 7.88
CA ALA A 131 -13.73 -10.54 7.70
C ALA A 131 -12.32 -11.12 7.44
N TYR A 132 -11.50 -10.42 6.65
CA TYR A 132 -10.12 -10.84 6.37
C TYR A 132 -9.22 -10.72 7.62
N GLU A 133 -9.32 -9.62 8.35
CA GLU A 133 -8.59 -9.39 9.60
C GLU A 133 -9.04 -10.35 10.71
N GLY A 134 -10.34 -10.64 10.82
CA GLY A 134 -10.90 -11.60 11.76
C GLY A 134 -10.58 -13.07 11.41
N GLY A 135 -10.42 -13.41 10.13
CA GLY A 135 -10.05 -14.74 9.66
C GLY A 135 -8.57 -15.10 9.84
N GLY A 136 -7.69 -14.09 9.88
CA GLY A 136 -6.24 -14.30 10.04
C GLY A 136 -5.81 -14.76 11.43
N ALA A 137 -6.61 -14.53 12.46
CA ALA A 137 -6.30 -14.92 13.83
C ALA A 137 -6.58 -16.41 14.14
N ARG A 138 -7.26 -17.14 13.25
CA ARG A 138 -7.70 -18.53 13.50
C ARG A 138 -6.85 -19.63 12.90
N LYS A 139 -5.76 -19.31 12.18
CA LYS A 139 -4.86 -20.30 11.52
C LYS A 139 -3.47 -20.42 12.13
N LYS A 140 -3.32 -20.26 13.46
CA LYS A 140 -2.09 -20.63 14.16
C LYS A 140 -2.38 -21.43 15.41
N LYS A 141 -3.08 -22.57 15.29
CA LYS A 141 -3.02 -23.66 16.28
C LYS A 141 -3.59 -24.94 15.66
N GLY A 142 -2.74 -25.96 15.50
CA GLY A 142 -3.12 -27.32 15.07
C GLY A 142 -2.10 -27.85 14.09
N GLU A 143 -1.02 -28.32 14.60
CA GLU A 143 -0.50 -29.68 14.65
C GLU A 143 -0.19 -30.38 13.33
N SER A 144 1.08 -30.69 13.26
CA SER A 144 1.70 -31.73 12.45
C SER A 144 1.01 -33.10 12.69
N GLU A 145 0.63 -33.80 11.67
CA GLU A 145 0.88 -35.24 11.56
C GLU A 145 0.57 -35.73 10.15
N GLY A 146 1.40 -36.59 9.72
CA GLY A 146 1.72 -37.10 8.46
C GLY A 146 0.69 -37.94 7.72
N ALA A 147 1.17 -38.37 6.59
CA ALA A 147 0.80 -39.53 5.78
C ALA A 147 -0.22 -39.32 4.65
N ASP A 148 0.32 -39.55 3.54
CA ASP A 148 -0.05 -40.49 2.48
C ASP A 148 -0.80 -39.93 1.25
N SER A 149 -0.09 -40.23 0.19
CA SER A 149 -0.49 -40.08 -1.20
C SER A 149 -1.69 -40.99 -1.52
N SER A 150 -2.72 -40.47 -2.11
CA SER A 150 -3.29 -41.01 -3.35
C SER A 150 -4.56 -40.30 -3.77
N SER A 151 -4.59 -39.90 -5.04
CA SER A 151 -5.74 -39.83 -5.93
C SER A 151 -7.06 -39.23 -5.40
N LEU A 152 -7.35 -38.00 -5.77
CA LEU A 152 -8.70 -37.59 -6.16
C LEU A 152 -8.58 -36.41 -7.13
N ARG A 153 -8.83 -36.66 -8.39
CA ARG A 153 -9.14 -35.65 -9.39
C ARG A 153 -10.56 -35.18 -9.12
N PRO A 154 -10.82 -33.91 -8.93
CA PRO A 154 -12.16 -33.40 -9.08
C PRO A 154 -12.43 -33.17 -10.57
N SER A 155 -13.32 -33.95 -11.13
CA SER A 155 -14.05 -33.61 -12.34
C SER A 155 -15.01 -32.47 -11.98
N GLY A 156 -14.74 -31.29 -12.46
CA GLY A 156 -15.61 -30.13 -12.34
C GLY A 156 -15.33 -29.18 -13.49
N ASP A 157 -16.33 -29.00 -14.33
CA ASP A 157 -16.32 -28.13 -15.52
C ASP A 157 -15.74 -26.75 -15.23
N ALA A 158 -14.52 -26.50 -15.67
CA ALA A 158 -13.93 -25.17 -15.72
C ALA A 158 -14.29 -24.54 -17.06
N ALA A 159 -15.44 -23.87 -17.09
CA ALA A 159 -15.79 -22.98 -18.18
C ALA A 159 -14.82 -21.80 -18.19
N GLY A 160 -13.91 -21.73 -19.18
CA GLY A 160 -13.13 -20.52 -19.44
C GLY A 160 -11.73 -20.70 -19.99
N PHE A 161 -11.16 -21.89 -19.99
CA PHE A 161 -9.82 -22.10 -20.57
C PHE A 161 -9.87 -22.89 -21.87
N PRO A 162 -9.05 -22.52 -22.87
CA PRO A 162 -8.99 -23.27 -24.12
C PRO A 162 -8.48 -24.70 -23.86
N PRO A 163 -8.94 -25.70 -24.65
CA PRO A 163 -8.49 -27.07 -24.47
C PRO A 163 -6.99 -27.19 -24.72
N GLY A 164 -6.27 -27.70 -23.70
CA GLY A 164 -4.82 -27.82 -23.71
C GLY A 164 -4.07 -26.75 -22.89
N ALA A 165 -4.75 -25.85 -22.23
CA ALA A 165 -4.11 -24.90 -21.31
C ALA A 165 -3.54 -25.60 -20.07
N THR A 166 -2.24 -25.43 -19.82
CA THR A 166 -1.57 -25.91 -18.62
C THR A 166 -1.22 -24.74 -17.72
N LEU A 167 -1.56 -24.87 -16.45
CA LEU A 167 -1.20 -23.89 -15.43
C LEU A 167 0.33 -23.76 -15.31
N CYS A 168 0.81 -22.52 -15.35
CA CYS A 168 2.21 -22.25 -15.11
C CYS A 168 2.56 -22.54 -13.63
N GLN A 169 3.43 -23.50 -13.38
CA GLN A 169 3.85 -23.88 -12.03
C GLN A 169 4.57 -22.77 -11.25
N LYS A 170 4.99 -21.69 -11.94
CA LYS A 170 5.76 -20.59 -11.35
C LYS A 170 4.91 -19.40 -10.94
N CYS A 171 3.76 -19.19 -11.54
CA CYS A 171 2.89 -18.04 -11.29
C CYS A 171 1.40 -18.39 -11.09
N ASN A 172 1.01 -19.66 -11.26
CA ASN A 172 -0.38 -20.15 -11.15
C ASN A 172 -1.39 -19.42 -12.07
N ALA A 173 -0.89 -18.89 -13.21
CA ALA A 173 -1.71 -18.21 -14.21
C ALA A 173 -1.92 -19.12 -15.43
#